data_f34812bad43038a5baf337d98e3243f6
#
_entry.id   f34812bad43038a5baf337d98e3243f6
#
_cell.length_a   1.000
_cell.length_b   1.000
_cell.length_c   1.000
_cell.angle_alpha   90.00
_cell.angle_beta   90.00
_cell.angle_gamma   90.00
#
_symmetry.space_group_name_H-M   'P 1'
#
loop_
_entity.id
_entity.type
_entity.pdbx_description
1 polymer ?
#
loop_
_entity_poly.entity_id
_entity_poly.type
_entity_poly.pdbx_seq_one_letter_code
_entity_poly.pdbx_strand_id
1 'polypeptide(L)'
;MPTSALHSEWLQWQDETFPTLVCLHGFTGTLNTFQNLTWPHNWNVLGVDLIGHGQSPIYVHPDEYRMPRVIQNLKKLMLDLRIAKYTLLGYSMGGRVALAWALNDPKVVRVILESSRPGIADDRVRQERQVKDNQLARRILTQPLVNFVNDWENLPLFATQRKLPAIVQDRVRQERLSQVPYGLAMSLMMMGTGQQTNYWPQLSQICPGLLITGDADNKFQRIAMAMQTVAPQLQHQELSGGHCVHLENPLLFSQTVINYLNH
;
A
#
# COMPACT_ATOMS: atom_id res chain seq x y z
N MET A 1 20.06 -15.06 -11.05
CA MET A 1 20.56 -14.55 -9.77
C MET A 1 19.47 -14.78 -8.74
N PRO A 2 19.79 -15.18 -7.49
CA PRO A 2 18.76 -15.27 -6.48
C PRO A 2 18.14 -13.87 -6.32
N THR A 3 16.82 -13.79 -6.46
CA THR A 3 16.08 -12.58 -6.13
C THR A 3 16.35 -12.28 -4.65
N SER A 4 16.94 -11.12 -4.36
CA SER A 4 17.15 -10.68 -2.98
C SER A 4 15.81 -10.65 -2.28
N ALA A 5 15.72 -11.29 -1.11
CA ALA A 5 14.50 -11.34 -0.35
C ALA A 5 14.04 -9.90 0.01
N LEU A 6 12.74 -9.62 -0.11
CA LEU A 6 12.17 -8.38 0.41
C LEU A 6 12.40 -8.31 1.91
N HIS A 7 12.68 -7.12 2.44
CA HIS A 7 12.75 -6.90 3.88
C HIS A 7 11.36 -7.01 4.49
N SER A 8 11.26 -7.73 5.60
CA SER A 8 10.01 -7.91 6.33
C SER A 8 10.29 -8.10 7.82
N GLU A 9 9.39 -7.60 8.65
CA GLU A 9 9.45 -7.72 10.10
C GLU A 9 8.09 -8.13 10.66
N TRP A 10 8.10 -8.96 11.71
CA TRP A 10 6.89 -9.25 12.46
C TRP A 10 6.54 -8.04 13.33
N LEU A 11 5.47 -7.32 12.94
CA LEU A 11 4.90 -6.26 13.77
C LEU A 11 4.21 -6.85 15.01
N GLN A 12 3.69 -8.07 14.86
CA GLN A 12 3.19 -8.91 15.92
C GLN A 12 3.41 -10.38 15.55
N TRP A 13 4.04 -11.14 16.44
CA TRP A 13 4.13 -12.57 16.34
C TRP A 13 3.53 -13.22 17.58
N GLN A 14 2.67 -14.18 17.38
CA GLN A 14 2.02 -14.92 18.46
C GLN A 14 2.35 -16.42 18.40
N ASP A 15 1.87 -17.09 17.36
CA ASP A 15 2.03 -18.52 17.18
C ASP A 15 1.87 -18.90 15.70
N GLU A 16 2.56 -19.96 15.27
CA GLU A 16 2.52 -20.42 13.86
C GLU A 16 1.14 -20.92 13.40
N THR A 17 0.24 -21.26 14.32
CA THR A 17 -1.13 -21.71 14.04
C THR A 17 -2.10 -20.56 13.75
N PHE A 18 -1.75 -19.35 14.13
CA PHE A 18 -2.60 -18.19 13.92
C PHE A 18 -2.56 -17.69 12.47
N PRO A 19 -3.69 -17.13 11.97
CA PRO A 19 -3.72 -16.54 10.64
C PRO A 19 -2.76 -15.35 10.52
N THR A 20 -2.26 -15.11 9.32
CA THR A 20 -1.30 -14.04 9.05
C THR A 20 -1.94 -12.91 8.26
N LEU A 21 -1.75 -11.68 8.76
CA LEU A 21 -2.01 -10.42 8.08
C LEU A 21 -0.69 -9.88 7.52
N VAL A 22 -0.62 -9.63 6.22
CA VAL A 22 0.54 -9.03 5.54
C VAL A 22 0.24 -7.58 5.22
N CYS A 23 1.03 -6.65 5.76
CA CYS A 23 0.85 -5.22 5.65
C CYS A 23 1.81 -4.60 4.62
N LEU A 24 1.25 -3.86 3.64
CA LEU A 24 1.94 -3.23 2.52
C LEU A 24 1.75 -1.72 2.55
N HIS A 25 2.85 -0.98 2.71
CA HIS A 25 2.88 0.47 2.86
C HIS A 25 2.60 1.25 1.57
N GLY A 26 2.32 2.55 1.69
CA GLY A 26 2.18 3.49 0.59
C GLY A 26 3.52 3.95 -0.01
N PHE A 27 3.45 4.71 -1.11
CA PHE A 27 4.62 5.34 -1.71
C PHE A 27 5.31 6.27 -0.71
N THR A 28 6.62 6.25 -0.65
CA THR A 28 7.49 6.96 0.32
C THR A 28 7.47 6.43 1.75
N GLY A 29 6.66 5.44 2.05
CA GLY A 29 6.60 4.79 3.37
C GLY A 29 7.47 3.55 3.46
N THR A 30 7.44 2.94 4.64
CA THR A 30 8.03 1.64 4.97
C THR A 30 7.04 0.83 5.81
N LEU A 31 7.40 -0.38 6.19
CA LEU A 31 6.60 -1.18 7.14
C LEU A 31 6.37 -0.46 8.48
N ASN A 32 7.24 0.48 8.83
CA ASN A 32 7.16 1.24 10.09
C ASN A 32 5.91 2.12 10.20
N THR A 33 5.24 2.43 9.07
CA THR A 33 3.97 3.18 9.11
C THR A 33 2.90 2.47 9.95
N PHE A 34 3.00 1.14 10.10
CA PHE A 34 2.06 0.31 10.83
C PHE A 34 2.44 -0.01 12.27
N GLN A 35 3.63 0.43 12.74
CA GLN A 35 4.17 0.06 14.06
C GLN A 35 3.33 0.53 15.26
N ASN A 36 2.57 1.62 15.11
CA ASN A 36 1.78 2.19 16.20
C ASN A 36 0.31 1.75 16.17
N LEU A 37 -0.02 0.74 15.38
CA LEU A 37 -1.35 0.16 15.32
C LEU A 37 -1.49 -0.97 16.34
N THR A 38 -2.71 -1.15 16.83
CA THR A 38 -3.07 -2.30 17.65
C THR A 38 -3.68 -3.37 16.75
N TRP A 39 -3.31 -4.63 17.00
CA TRP A 39 -3.72 -5.77 16.19
C TRP A 39 -4.50 -6.80 17.03
N PRO A 40 -5.32 -7.67 16.39
CA PRO A 40 -6.00 -8.74 17.13
C PRO A 40 -4.99 -9.72 17.74
N HIS A 41 -5.21 -10.11 18.99
CA HIS A 41 -4.28 -11.01 19.72
C HIS A 41 -4.13 -12.41 19.11
N ASN A 42 -5.08 -12.84 18.30
CA ASN A 42 -5.11 -14.15 17.64
C ASN A 42 -4.63 -14.07 16.17
N TRP A 43 -3.80 -13.09 15.82
CA TRP A 43 -3.24 -12.91 14.49
C TRP A 43 -1.72 -12.68 14.55
N ASN A 44 -1.02 -13.20 13.56
CA ASN A 44 0.34 -12.78 13.25
C ASN A 44 0.27 -11.63 12.25
N VAL A 45 1.12 -10.62 12.40
CA VAL A 45 1.13 -9.44 11.54
C VAL A 45 2.54 -9.21 11.00
N LEU A 46 2.69 -9.32 9.68
CA LEU A 46 3.95 -9.16 8.96
C LEU A 46 3.94 -7.84 8.19
N GLY A 47 4.83 -6.93 8.54
CA GLY A 47 5.11 -5.75 7.72
C GLY A 47 6.13 -6.09 6.63
N VAL A 48 5.95 -5.56 5.43
CA VAL A 48 6.88 -5.77 4.31
C VAL A 48 7.26 -4.42 3.70
N ASP A 49 8.56 -4.18 3.55
CA ASP A 49 9.07 -3.09 2.72
C ASP A 49 8.97 -3.51 1.25
N LEU A 50 8.20 -2.77 0.46
CA LEU A 50 8.11 -3.01 -0.98
C LEU A 50 9.43 -2.68 -1.66
N ILE A 51 9.71 -3.35 -2.77
CA ILE A 51 10.93 -3.11 -3.54
C ILE A 51 11.17 -1.62 -3.78
N GLY A 52 12.41 -1.15 -3.59
CA GLY A 52 12.80 0.25 -3.72
C GLY A 52 12.48 1.13 -2.53
N HIS A 53 11.95 0.56 -1.43
CA HIS A 53 11.62 1.28 -0.20
C HIS A 53 12.26 0.61 1.02
N GLY A 54 12.47 1.41 2.06
CA GLY A 54 12.99 0.94 3.33
C GLY A 54 14.29 0.15 3.20
N GLN A 55 14.32 -1.04 3.77
CA GLN A 55 15.48 -1.94 3.73
C GLN A 55 15.38 -3.00 2.62
N SER A 56 14.32 -2.96 1.80
CA SER A 56 14.21 -3.84 0.62
C SER A 56 15.19 -3.47 -0.48
N PRO A 57 15.54 -4.41 -1.37
CA PRO A 57 16.47 -4.16 -2.46
C PRO A 57 16.08 -2.97 -3.33
N ILE A 58 17.07 -2.15 -3.69
CA ILE A 58 16.90 -0.91 -4.45
C ILE A 58 17.57 -1.01 -5.81
N TYR A 59 18.84 -1.35 -5.84
CA TYR A 59 19.66 -1.41 -7.07
C TYR A 59 19.56 -2.79 -7.72
N VAL A 60 18.40 -3.06 -8.33
CA VAL A 60 18.08 -4.31 -9.02
C VAL A 60 17.67 -4.02 -10.47
N HIS A 61 17.49 -5.07 -11.27
CA HIS A 61 16.99 -4.89 -12.63
C HIS A 61 15.64 -4.15 -12.62
N PRO A 62 15.40 -3.16 -13.49
CA PRO A 62 14.16 -2.37 -13.53
C PRO A 62 12.88 -3.21 -13.56
N ASP A 63 12.88 -4.36 -14.22
CA ASP A 63 11.72 -5.24 -14.31
C ASP A 63 11.27 -5.80 -12.95
N GLU A 64 12.18 -5.87 -11.96
CA GLU A 64 11.82 -6.30 -10.59
C GLU A 64 10.82 -5.35 -9.91
N TYR A 65 10.74 -4.09 -10.36
CA TYR A 65 9.75 -3.10 -9.90
C TYR A 65 8.38 -3.23 -10.58
N ARG A 66 8.24 -4.06 -11.64
CA ARG A 66 6.93 -4.26 -12.29
C ARG A 66 5.98 -5.05 -11.40
N MET A 67 4.71 -4.69 -11.40
CA MET A 67 3.68 -5.31 -10.55
C MET A 67 3.71 -6.84 -10.55
N PRO A 68 3.82 -7.56 -11.70
CA PRO A 68 3.89 -9.02 -11.69
C PRO A 68 5.12 -9.56 -10.94
N ARG A 69 6.27 -8.88 -11.05
CA ARG A 69 7.50 -9.28 -10.36
C ARG A 69 7.43 -8.99 -8.87
N VAL A 70 6.89 -7.83 -8.49
CA VAL A 70 6.64 -7.49 -7.08
C VAL A 70 5.77 -8.56 -6.42
N ILE A 71 4.67 -8.96 -7.07
CA ILE A 71 3.80 -10.03 -6.58
C ILE A 71 4.55 -11.36 -6.50
N GLN A 72 5.37 -11.70 -7.49
CA GLN A 72 6.17 -12.92 -7.48
C GLN A 72 7.15 -12.94 -6.30
N ASN A 73 7.82 -11.83 -6.01
CA ASN A 73 8.74 -11.71 -4.88
C ASN A 73 8.00 -11.81 -3.53
N LEU A 74 6.81 -11.21 -3.41
CA LEU A 74 5.95 -11.34 -2.24
C LEU A 74 5.47 -12.79 -2.04
N LYS A 75 5.05 -13.47 -3.11
CA LYS A 75 4.67 -14.90 -3.06
C LYS A 75 5.85 -15.77 -2.63
N LYS A 76 7.06 -15.47 -3.11
CA LYS A 76 8.27 -16.16 -2.68
C LYS A 76 8.54 -15.93 -1.19
N LEU A 77 8.40 -14.71 -0.69
CA LEU A 77 8.54 -14.38 0.73
C LEU A 77 7.57 -15.23 1.58
N MET A 78 6.29 -15.33 1.17
CA MET A 78 5.32 -16.18 1.89
C MET A 78 5.71 -17.65 1.90
N LEU A 79 6.26 -18.14 0.78
CA LEU A 79 6.76 -19.52 0.69
C LEU A 79 7.97 -19.75 1.62
N ASP A 80 8.92 -18.83 1.62
CA ASP A 80 10.14 -18.91 2.44
C ASP A 80 9.78 -18.87 3.94
N LEU A 81 8.75 -18.09 4.32
CA LEU A 81 8.20 -18.03 5.69
C LEU A 81 7.20 -19.16 6.01
N ARG A 82 6.93 -20.08 5.07
CA ARG A 82 5.97 -21.20 5.20
C ARG A 82 4.55 -20.75 5.50
N ILE A 83 4.14 -19.57 5.04
CA ILE A 83 2.78 -19.06 5.21
C ILE A 83 1.93 -19.55 4.04
N ALA A 84 0.98 -20.45 4.34
CA ALA A 84 0.17 -21.12 3.31
C ALA A 84 -1.03 -20.30 2.83
N LYS A 85 -1.66 -19.54 3.74
CA LYS A 85 -2.79 -18.65 3.47
C LYS A 85 -2.61 -17.36 4.26
N TYR A 86 -3.05 -16.23 3.69
CA TYR A 86 -2.85 -14.92 4.32
C TYR A 86 -3.93 -13.92 3.91
N THR A 87 -4.16 -12.97 4.79
CA THR A 87 -4.95 -11.75 4.54
C THR A 87 -3.99 -10.62 4.19
N LEU A 88 -4.35 -9.75 3.26
CA LEU A 88 -3.55 -8.59 2.90
C LEU A 88 -4.17 -7.31 3.44
N LEU A 89 -3.35 -6.43 4.00
CA LEU A 89 -3.68 -5.04 4.26
C LEU A 89 -2.75 -4.18 3.41
N GLY A 90 -3.31 -3.30 2.61
CA GLY A 90 -2.50 -2.43 1.78
C GLY A 90 -3.01 -0.98 1.78
N TYR A 91 -2.08 -0.05 2.03
CA TYR A 91 -2.35 1.38 1.95
C TYR A 91 -1.91 1.96 0.61
N SER A 92 -2.81 2.64 -0.10
CA SER A 92 -2.54 3.42 -1.31
C SER A 92 -1.75 2.62 -2.37
N MET A 93 -0.44 2.79 -2.53
CA MET A 93 0.42 1.97 -3.39
C MET A 93 0.39 0.50 -2.98
N GLY A 94 0.58 0.21 -1.69
CA GLY A 94 0.49 -1.13 -1.13
C GLY A 94 -0.89 -1.75 -1.33
N GLY A 95 -1.95 -0.94 -1.28
CA GLY A 95 -3.31 -1.40 -1.60
C GLY A 95 -3.48 -1.78 -3.07
N ARG A 96 -2.81 -1.09 -4.00
CA ARG A 96 -2.78 -1.48 -5.42
C ARG A 96 -2.05 -2.82 -5.63
N VAL A 97 -0.96 -3.02 -4.88
CA VAL A 97 -0.22 -4.29 -4.87
C VAL A 97 -1.08 -5.40 -4.27
N ALA A 98 -1.71 -5.16 -3.11
CA ALA A 98 -2.59 -6.12 -2.44
C ALA A 98 -3.76 -6.56 -3.32
N LEU A 99 -4.43 -5.61 -3.99
CA LEU A 99 -5.52 -5.88 -4.93
C LEU A 99 -5.06 -6.74 -6.11
N ALA A 100 -3.95 -6.34 -6.75
CA ALA A 100 -3.39 -7.09 -7.87
C ALA A 100 -2.94 -8.49 -7.43
N TRP A 101 -2.37 -8.62 -6.25
CA TRP A 101 -1.96 -9.91 -5.68
C TRP A 101 -3.17 -10.79 -5.41
N ALA A 102 -4.21 -10.28 -4.75
CA ALA A 102 -5.42 -11.04 -4.44
C ALA A 102 -6.14 -11.58 -5.70
N LEU A 103 -6.15 -10.82 -6.79
CA LEU A 103 -6.71 -11.28 -8.07
C LEU A 103 -5.87 -12.37 -8.76
N ASN A 104 -4.61 -12.57 -8.36
CA ASN A 104 -3.67 -13.49 -9.00
C ASN A 104 -3.14 -14.59 -8.06
N ASP A 105 -3.72 -14.74 -6.86
CA ASP A 105 -3.28 -15.75 -5.90
C ASP A 105 -4.42 -16.23 -4.99
N PRO A 106 -4.88 -17.48 -5.17
CA PRO A 106 -5.94 -18.04 -4.34
C PRO A 106 -5.56 -18.29 -2.87
N LYS A 107 -4.28 -18.09 -2.50
CA LYS A 107 -3.81 -18.13 -1.11
C LYS A 107 -4.19 -16.88 -0.33
N VAL A 108 -4.53 -15.79 -1.01
CA VAL A 108 -5.09 -14.59 -0.41
C VAL A 108 -6.55 -14.86 -0.08
N VAL A 109 -6.89 -14.90 1.20
CA VAL A 109 -8.24 -15.25 1.66
C VAL A 109 -9.12 -14.03 1.90
N ARG A 110 -8.53 -12.88 2.25
CA ARG A 110 -9.22 -11.60 2.45
C ARG A 110 -8.29 -10.43 2.08
N VAL A 111 -8.86 -9.26 1.78
CA VAL A 111 -8.11 -8.02 1.57
C VAL A 111 -8.68 -6.88 2.40
N ILE A 112 -7.79 -6.01 2.90
CA ILE A 112 -8.13 -4.72 3.50
C ILE A 112 -7.39 -3.66 2.68
N LEU A 113 -8.12 -2.78 2.03
CA LEU A 113 -7.59 -1.81 1.08
C LEU A 113 -7.88 -0.40 1.58
N GLU A 114 -6.87 0.28 2.08
CA GLU A 114 -6.97 1.67 2.49
C GLU A 114 -6.63 2.60 1.34
N SER A 115 -7.57 3.49 0.99
CA SER A 115 -7.39 4.56 -0.01
C SER A 115 -6.74 4.06 -1.31
N SER A 116 -7.24 2.96 -1.86
CA SER A 116 -6.68 2.28 -3.02
C SER A 116 -7.63 2.23 -4.23
N ARG A 117 -7.16 1.74 -5.36
CA ARG A 117 -7.92 1.69 -6.61
C ARG A 117 -7.52 0.50 -7.49
N PRO A 118 -8.44 -0.05 -8.30
CA PRO A 118 -8.16 -1.17 -9.21
C PRO A 118 -7.51 -0.76 -10.54
N GLY A 119 -7.00 0.44 -10.64
CA GLY A 119 -6.39 0.98 -11.85
C GLY A 119 -7.18 2.13 -12.47
N ILE A 120 -6.67 2.67 -13.57
CA ILE A 120 -7.32 3.71 -14.37
C ILE A 120 -7.94 3.03 -15.59
N ALA A 121 -9.27 3.07 -15.69
CA ALA A 121 -10.00 2.42 -16.79
C ALA A 121 -9.83 3.14 -18.14
N ASP A 122 -9.83 4.48 -18.12
CA ASP A 122 -9.64 5.31 -19.30
C ASP A 122 -8.17 5.34 -19.72
N ASP A 123 -7.90 4.88 -20.96
CA ASP A 123 -6.54 4.76 -21.49
C ASP A 123 -5.84 6.12 -21.65
N ARG A 124 -6.55 7.16 -22.03
CA ARG A 124 -6.00 8.52 -22.16
C ARG A 124 -5.59 9.06 -20.79
N VAL A 125 -6.47 8.95 -19.80
CA VAL A 125 -6.19 9.35 -18.41
C VAL A 125 -5.02 8.54 -17.84
N ARG A 126 -4.93 7.25 -18.19
CA ARG A 126 -3.82 6.38 -17.78
C ARG A 126 -2.49 6.83 -18.40
N GLN A 127 -2.47 7.16 -19.68
CA GLN A 127 -1.27 7.67 -20.36
C GLN A 127 -0.84 9.05 -19.81
N GLU A 128 -1.79 9.96 -19.59
CA GLU A 128 -1.49 11.25 -18.94
C GLU A 128 -0.89 11.04 -17.54
N ARG A 129 -1.38 10.06 -16.81
CA ARG A 129 -0.82 9.69 -15.50
C ARG A 129 0.59 9.10 -15.63
N GLN A 130 0.88 8.27 -16.62
CA GLN A 130 2.25 7.76 -16.87
C GLN A 130 3.23 8.90 -17.13
N VAL A 131 2.83 9.87 -17.94
CA VAL A 131 3.67 11.05 -18.21
C VAL A 131 3.98 11.82 -16.92
N LYS A 132 2.97 12.05 -16.06
CA LYS A 132 3.14 12.73 -14.77
C LYS A 132 4.05 11.93 -13.82
N ASP A 133 3.83 10.61 -13.71
CA ASP A 133 4.66 9.73 -12.88
C ASP A 133 6.12 9.73 -13.34
N ASN A 134 6.37 9.69 -14.66
CA ASN A 134 7.72 9.77 -15.25
C ASN A 134 8.40 11.13 -15.03
N GLN A 135 7.65 12.23 -15.13
CA GLN A 135 8.17 13.57 -14.84
C GLN A 135 8.57 13.68 -13.36
N LEU A 136 7.72 13.17 -12.45
CA LEU A 136 8.02 13.14 -11.02
C LEU A 136 9.25 12.29 -10.72
N ALA A 137 9.35 11.10 -11.34
CA ALA A 137 10.51 10.22 -11.19
C ALA A 137 11.82 10.89 -11.64
N ARG A 138 11.82 11.58 -12.79
CA ARG A 138 12.99 12.36 -13.27
C ARG A 138 13.37 13.44 -12.28
N ARG A 139 12.39 14.13 -11.72
CA ARG A 139 12.63 15.19 -10.74
C ARG A 139 13.25 14.64 -9.46
N ILE A 140 12.79 13.49 -8.96
CA ILE A 140 13.38 12.80 -7.80
C ILE A 140 14.84 12.43 -8.07
N LEU A 141 15.19 12.01 -9.29
CA LEU A 141 16.55 11.64 -9.65
C LEU A 141 17.51 12.82 -9.86
N THR A 142 17.00 14.01 -10.21
CA THR A 142 17.82 15.15 -10.64
C THR A 142 17.88 16.29 -9.64
N GLN A 143 17.09 16.22 -8.57
CA GLN A 143 17.03 17.24 -7.52
C GLN A 143 17.27 16.63 -6.15
N PRO A 144 17.68 17.43 -5.15
CA PRO A 144 17.72 16.96 -3.75
C PRO A 144 16.36 16.39 -3.32
N LEU A 145 16.38 15.23 -2.66
CA LEU A 145 15.16 14.54 -2.21
C LEU A 145 14.26 15.43 -1.35
N VAL A 146 14.85 16.33 -0.55
CA VAL A 146 14.11 17.29 0.29
C VAL A 146 13.16 18.17 -0.52
N ASN A 147 13.50 18.56 -1.75
CA ASN A 147 12.63 19.36 -2.60
C ASN A 147 11.37 18.57 -3.00
N PHE A 148 11.57 17.29 -3.36
CA PHE A 148 10.44 16.41 -3.64
C PHE A 148 9.57 16.22 -2.38
N VAL A 149 10.18 15.95 -1.22
CA VAL A 149 9.44 15.73 0.03
C VAL A 149 8.63 16.98 0.42
N ASN A 150 9.21 18.18 0.29
CA ASN A 150 8.50 19.43 0.55
C ASN A 150 7.24 19.57 -0.31
N ASP A 151 7.35 19.29 -1.61
CA ASP A 151 6.21 19.41 -2.51
C ASP A 151 5.19 18.27 -2.28
N TRP A 152 5.67 17.07 -1.99
CA TRP A 152 4.84 15.89 -1.73
C TRP A 152 3.93 16.09 -0.50
N GLU A 153 4.49 16.61 0.58
CA GLU A 153 3.75 16.89 1.82
C GLU A 153 2.69 17.99 1.64
N ASN A 154 2.91 18.89 0.69
CA ASN A 154 1.99 19.99 0.39
C ASN A 154 0.89 19.63 -0.61
N LEU A 155 0.86 18.40 -1.14
CA LEU A 155 -0.24 17.98 -2.00
C LEU A 155 -1.58 18.04 -1.26
N PRO A 156 -2.67 18.44 -1.93
CA PRO A 156 -4.02 18.44 -1.34
C PRO A 156 -4.41 17.10 -0.71
N LEU A 157 -3.88 16.00 -1.25
CA LEU A 157 -4.09 14.65 -0.75
C LEU A 157 -3.65 14.46 0.70
N PHE A 158 -2.67 15.23 1.18
CA PHE A 158 -2.10 15.15 2.53
C PHE A 158 -2.45 16.36 3.40
N ALA A 159 -3.47 17.15 3.00
CA ALA A 159 -3.84 18.36 3.73
C ALA A 159 -4.22 18.09 5.20
N THR A 160 -4.83 16.95 5.48
CA THR A 160 -5.21 16.50 6.83
C THR A 160 -4.00 16.17 7.70
N GLN A 161 -2.91 15.64 7.12
CA GLN A 161 -1.68 15.31 7.85
C GLN A 161 -1.01 16.56 8.47
N ARG A 162 -1.20 17.74 7.89
CA ARG A 162 -0.69 18.99 8.46
C ARG A 162 -1.35 19.41 9.78
N LYS A 163 -2.45 18.76 10.15
CA LYS A 163 -3.16 18.98 11.43
C LYS A 163 -2.70 18.00 12.53
N LEU A 164 -1.88 17.03 12.19
CA LEU A 164 -1.35 16.06 13.15
C LEU A 164 -0.36 16.73 14.11
N PRO A 165 -0.13 16.13 15.30
CA PRO A 165 0.92 16.60 16.21
C PRO A 165 2.29 16.67 15.50
N ALA A 166 3.10 17.67 15.82
CA ALA A 166 4.39 17.91 15.19
C ALA A 166 5.28 16.65 15.20
N ILE A 167 5.29 15.92 16.32
CA ILE A 167 6.08 14.69 16.46
C ILE A 167 5.69 13.62 15.42
N VAL A 168 4.42 13.55 15.04
CA VAL A 168 3.94 12.62 14.00
C VAL A 168 4.35 13.12 12.62
N GLN A 169 4.19 14.43 12.36
CA GLN A 169 4.60 15.04 11.10
C GLN A 169 6.11 14.87 10.88
N ASP A 170 6.93 15.11 11.91
CA ASP A 170 8.40 14.96 11.85
C ASP A 170 8.79 13.50 11.58
N ARG A 171 8.16 12.53 12.26
CA ARG A 171 8.41 11.11 12.00
C ARG A 171 8.13 10.72 10.55
N VAL A 172 6.98 11.12 10.03
CA VAL A 172 6.59 10.84 8.63
C VAL A 172 7.55 11.51 7.65
N ARG A 173 7.96 12.74 7.95
CA ARG A 173 8.95 13.47 7.14
C ARG A 173 10.31 12.78 7.15
N GLN A 174 10.80 12.35 8.30
CA GLN A 174 12.06 11.60 8.41
C GLN A 174 12.00 10.29 7.62
N GLU A 175 10.91 9.55 7.72
CA GLU A 175 10.71 8.33 6.92
C GLU A 175 10.77 8.63 5.41
N ARG A 176 10.13 9.70 4.93
CA ARG A 176 10.20 10.13 3.52
C ARG A 176 11.62 10.52 3.10
N LEU A 177 12.35 11.22 3.95
CA LEU A 177 13.72 11.67 3.69
C LEU A 177 14.74 10.53 3.77
N SER A 178 14.44 9.43 4.46
CA SER A 178 15.32 8.25 4.53
C SER A 178 15.25 7.39 3.26
N GLN A 179 14.31 7.64 2.36
CA GLN A 179 14.17 6.87 1.13
C GLN A 179 15.30 7.17 0.13
N VAL A 180 15.63 6.18 -0.66
CA VAL A 180 16.62 6.32 -1.72
C VAL A 180 15.96 6.82 -3.00
N PRO A 181 16.41 7.97 -3.57
CA PRO A 181 15.79 8.56 -4.76
C PRO A 181 15.61 7.59 -5.93
N TYR A 182 16.59 6.73 -6.18
CA TYR A 182 16.53 5.73 -7.26
C TYR A 182 15.35 4.76 -7.05
N GLY A 183 15.18 4.25 -5.83
CA GLY A 183 14.07 3.32 -5.50
C GLY A 183 12.70 3.95 -5.72
N LEU A 184 12.50 5.19 -5.22
CA LEU A 184 11.27 5.94 -5.44
C LEU A 184 10.99 6.19 -6.93
N ALA A 185 12.00 6.61 -7.68
CA ALA A 185 11.87 6.89 -9.11
C ALA A 185 11.50 5.61 -9.89
N MET A 186 12.18 4.50 -9.63
CA MET A 186 11.89 3.22 -10.27
C MET A 186 10.49 2.72 -9.91
N SER A 187 10.06 2.87 -8.66
CA SER A 187 8.70 2.53 -8.24
C SER A 187 7.63 3.33 -9.02
N LEU A 188 7.83 4.64 -9.25
CA LEU A 188 6.93 5.45 -10.06
C LEU A 188 6.92 5.02 -11.53
N MET A 189 8.11 4.80 -12.12
CA MET A 189 8.23 4.49 -13.54
C MET A 189 7.71 3.10 -13.90
N MET A 190 7.85 2.12 -13.01
CA MET A 190 7.57 0.71 -13.32
C MET A 190 6.29 0.20 -12.66
N MET A 191 5.84 0.81 -11.55
CA MET A 191 4.67 0.40 -10.77
C MET A 191 3.77 1.59 -10.39
N GLY A 192 4.00 2.78 -10.97
CA GLY A 192 3.15 3.95 -10.77
C GLY A 192 1.68 3.68 -11.13
N THR A 193 0.78 4.54 -10.71
CA THR A 193 -0.66 4.38 -10.97
C THR A 193 -0.97 4.31 -12.47
N GLY A 194 -0.19 5.01 -13.31
CA GLY A 194 -0.33 4.95 -14.77
C GLY A 194 0.14 3.64 -15.39
N GLN A 195 1.04 2.91 -14.72
CA GLN A 195 1.56 1.60 -15.17
C GLN A 195 0.69 0.42 -14.70
N GLN A 196 -0.18 0.65 -13.71
CA GLN A 196 -1.04 -0.39 -13.18
C GLN A 196 -2.01 -0.91 -14.26
N THR A 197 -2.11 -2.24 -14.35
CA THR A 197 -3.16 -2.90 -15.15
C THR A 197 -4.54 -2.41 -14.68
N ASN A 198 -5.45 -2.23 -15.62
CA ASN A 198 -6.85 -1.97 -15.32
C ASN A 198 -7.52 -3.26 -14.81
N TYR A 199 -7.71 -3.37 -13.49
CA TYR A 199 -8.36 -4.52 -12.85
C TYR A 199 -9.88 -4.36 -12.67
N TRP A 200 -10.49 -3.27 -13.13
CA TRP A 200 -11.95 -3.09 -13.05
C TRP A 200 -12.75 -4.27 -13.65
N PRO A 201 -12.38 -4.83 -14.83
CA PRO A 201 -13.11 -5.96 -15.40
C PRO A 201 -13.03 -7.25 -14.58
N GLN A 202 -11.99 -7.41 -13.76
CA GLN A 202 -11.74 -8.61 -12.97
C GLN A 202 -12.15 -8.45 -11.50
N LEU A 203 -12.56 -7.24 -11.10
CA LEU A 203 -12.75 -6.89 -9.69
C LEU A 203 -13.82 -7.74 -9.00
N SER A 204 -14.85 -8.17 -9.73
CA SER A 204 -15.89 -9.07 -9.19
C SER A 204 -15.37 -10.44 -8.73
N GLN A 205 -14.16 -10.82 -9.15
CA GLN A 205 -13.51 -12.09 -8.79
C GLN A 205 -12.63 -11.98 -7.53
N ILE A 206 -12.47 -10.79 -6.96
CA ILE A 206 -11.63 -10.59 -5.77
C ILE A 206 -12.22 -11.35 -4.57
N CYS A 207 -11.34 -11.83 -3.68
CA CYS A 207 -11.78 -12.40 -2.40
C CYS A 207 -12.55 -11.37 -1.55
N PRO A 208 -13.29 -11.79 -0.52
CA PRO A 208 -13.95 -10.87 0.41
C PRO A 208 -12.98 -9.84 0.96
N GLY A 209 -13.45 -8.60 1.18
CA GLY A 209 -12.56 -7.54 1.61
C GLY A 209 -13.24 -6.36 2.27
N LEU A 210 -12.40 -5.51 2.87
CA LEU A 210 -12.77 -4.25 3.47
C LEU A 210 -12.07 -3.10 2.73
N LEU A 211 -12.84 -2.12 2.30
CA LEU A 211 -12.34 -0.85 1.76
C LEU A 211 -12.41 0.19 2.88
N ILE A 212 -11.30 0.84 3.20
CA ILE A 212 -11.25 1.92 4.19
C ILE A 212 -10.89 3.21 3.47
N THR A 213 -11.66 4.27 3.73
CA THR A 213 -11.39 5.62 3.23
C THR A 213 -11.61 6.65 4.33
N GLY A 214 -10.89 7.76 4.26
CA GLY A 214 -11.15 8.90 5.13
C GLY A 214 -12.34 9.73 4.65
N ASP A 215 -13.08 10.34 5.59
CA ASP A 215 -14.21 11.24 5.33
C ASP A 215 -13.80 12.53 4.61
N ALA A 216 -12.52 12.90 4.68
CA ALA A 216 -11.95 14.03 3.95
C ALA A 216 -11.34 13.64 2.59
N ASP A 217 -11.33 12.35 2.18
CA ASP A 217 -10.82 11.88 0.89
C ASP A 217 -11.94 11.54 -0.11
N ASN A 218 -12.68 12.54 -0.52
CA ASN A 218 -13.81 12.43 -1.46
C ASN A 218 -13.49 11.65 -2.74
N LYS A 219 -12.24 11.68 -3.18
CA LYS A 219 -11.81 10.96 -4.37
C LYS A 219 -11.84 9.45 -4.16
N PHE A 220 -11.23 8.98 -3.06
CA PHE A 220 -11.14 7.56 -2.78
C PHE A 220 -12.44 6.99 -2.22
N GLN A 221 -13.28 7.79 -1.57
CA GLN A 221 -14.66 7.41 -1.26
C GLN A 221 -15.44 7.02 -2.53
N ARG A 222 -15.44 7.91 -3.56
CA ARG A 222 -16.13 7.62 -4.84
C ARG A 222 -15.56 6.37 -5.52
N ILE A 223 -14.25 6.14 -5.44
CA ILE A 223 -13.62 4.94 -5.99
C ILE A 223 -14.08 3.71 -5.20
N ALA A 224 -14.08 3.75 -3.87
CA ALA A 224 -14.49 2.63 -3.02
C ALA A 224 -15.96 2.27 -3.23
N MET A 225 -16.85 3.25 -3.32
CA MET A 225 -18.28 3.03 -3.66
C MET A 225 -18.44 2.36 -5.02
N ALA A 226 -17.69 2.82 -6.03
CA ALA A 226 -17.70 2.18 -7.35
C ALA A 226 -17.12 0.75 -7.32
N MET A 227 -16.08 0.50 -6.51
CA MET A 227 -15.55 -0.85 -6.32
C MET A 227 -16.58 -1.77 -5.66
N GLN A 228 -17.28 -1.31 -4.64
CA GLN A 228 -18.33 -2.07 -3.96
C GLN A 228 -19.50 -2.40 -4.89
N THR A 229 -19.87 -1.48 -5.79
CA THR A 229 -20.90 -1.73 -6.80
C THR A 229 -20.52 -2.88 -7.74
N VAL A 230 -19.26 -2.99 -8.14
CA VAL A 230 -18.75 -4.04 -9.04
C VAL A 230 -18.46 -5.34 -8.29
N ALA A 231 -18.06 -5.26 -7.03
CA ALA A 231 -17.67 -6.37 -6.17
C ALA A 231 -18.37 -6.25 -4.81
N PRO A 232 -19.62 -6.69 -4.67
CA PRO A 232 -20.42 -6.54 -3.45
C PRO A 232 -19.84 -7.24 -2.21
N GLN A 233 -18.92 -8.20 -2.39
CA GLN A 233 -18.16 -8.82 -1.30
C GLN A 233 -17.12 -7.90 -0.66
N LEU A 234 -16.87 -6.72 -1.22
CA LEU A 234 -16.07 -5.66 -0.62
C LEU A 234 -16.97 -4.76 0.24
N GLN A 235 -16.80 -4.81 1.55
CA GLN A 235 -17.45 -3.88 2.45
C GLN A 235 -16.73 -2.53 2.39
N HIS A 236 -17.45 -1.40 2.51
CA HIS A 236 -16.82 -0.08 2.57
C HIS A 236 -17.11 0.58 3.92
N GLN A 237 -16.07 1.07 4.57
CA GLN A 237 -16.15 1.86 5.79
C GLN A 237 -15.42 3.19 5.59
N GLU A 238 -16.13 4.26 5.88
CA GLU A 238 -15.62 5.62 5.93
C GLU A 238 -15.26 5.96 7.37
N LEU A 239 -14.03 6.42 7.59
CA LEU A 239 -13.50 6.75 8.90
C LEU A 239 -13.10 8.23 8.94
N SER A 240 -13.09 8.81 10.14
CA SER A 240 -12.60 10.19 10.28
C SER A 240 -11.12 10.29 9.98
N GLY A 241 -10.78 11.07 8.95
CA GLY A 241 -9.41 11.26 8.45
C GLY A 241 -9.35 11.60 6.97
N GLY A 242 -8.14 11.70 6.44
CA GLY A 242 -7.87 11.92 5.01
C GLY A 242 -7.43 10.65 4.29
N HIS A 243 -6.42 10.81 3.43
CA HIS A 243 -5.91 9.72 2.59
C HIS A 243 -5.18 8.61 3.38
N CYS A 244 -4.68 8.90 4.57
CA CYS A 244 -3.87 8.00 5.39
C CYS A 244 -4.50 7.84 6.79
N VAL A 245 -5.63 7.14 6.85
CA VAL A 245 -6.43 7.00 8.08
C VAL A 245 -5.66 6.29 9.18
N HIS A 246 -4.88 5.25 8.85
CA HIS A 246 -4.08 4.52 9.84
C HIS A 246 -3.05 5.40 10.57
N LEU A 247 -2.61 6.49 9.94
CA LEU A 247 -1.72 7.47 10.54
C LEU A 247 -2.51 8.59 11.28
N GLU A 248 -3.63 9.00 10.69
CA GLU A 248 -4.41 10.16 11.15
C GLU A 248 -5.37 9.79 12.28
N ASN A 249 -5.87 8.56 12.30
CA ASN A 249 -6.77 8.05 13.34
C ASN A 249 -6.45 6.57 13.66
N PRO A 250 -5.27 6.30 14.25
CA PRO A 250 -4.77 4.92 14.43
C PRO A 250 -5.69 4.06 15.31
N LEU A 251 -6.34 4.65 16.31
CA LEU A 251 -7.25 3.89 17.20
C LEU A 251 -8.48 3.39 16.45
N LEU A 252 -9.16 4.27 15.73
CA LEU A 252 -10.36 3.91 14.96
C LEU A 252 -10.02 2.96 13.82
N PHE A 253 -8.88 3.17 13.13
CA PHE A 253 -8.39 2.27 12.11
C PHE A 253 -8.14 0.87 12.66
N SER A 254 -7.39 0.76 13.77
CA SER A 254 -7.10 -0.52 14.43
C SER A 254 -8.38 -1.25 14.84
N GLN A 255 -9.32 -0.54 15.47
CA GLN A 255 -10.59 -1.11 15.90
C GLN A 255 -11.42 -1.64 14.71
N THR A 256 -11.45 -0.90 13.61
CA THR A 256 -12.11 -1.30 12.36
C THR A 256 -11.50 -2.57 11.77
N VAL A 257 -10.17 -2.63 11.70
CA VAL A 257 -9.42 -3.81 11.20
C VAL A 257 -9.65 -5.02 12.12
N ILE A 258 -9.56 -4.84 13.45
CA ILE A 258 -9.78 -5.90 14.44
C ILE A 258 -11.19 -6.47 14.30
N ASN A 259 -12.20 -5.60 14.23
CA ASN A 259 -13.59 -6.03 14.06
C ASN A 259 -13.77 -6.84 12.77
N TYR A 260 -13.21 -6.38 11.65
CA TYR A 260 -13.32 -7.09 10.38
C TYR A 260 -12.59 -8.45 10.37
N LEU A 261 -11.45 -8.57 11.03
CA LEU A 261 -10.67 -9.81 11.08
C LEU A 261 -11.28 -10.88 11.98
N ASN A 262 -12.05 -10.47 13.00
CA ASN A 262 -12.69 -11.38 13.96
C ASN A 262 -14.05 -11.92 13.47
N HIS A 263 -14.57 -11.43 12.35
CA HIS A 263 -15.79 -11.88 11.68
C HIS A 263 -15.48 -12.55 10.34
#